data_be64374e8ad498139243e54ae52329af
#
_entry.id   be64374e8ad498139243e54ae52329af
#
_cell.length_a   1.000
_cell.length_b   1.000
_cell.length_c   1.000
_cell.angle_alpha   90.00
_cell.angle_beta   90.00
_cell.angle_gamma   90.00
#
_symmetry.space_group_name_H-M   'P 1'
#
loop_
_entity.id
_entity.type
_entity.pdbx_description
1 polymer ?
#
loop_
_entity_poly.entity_id
_entity_poly.type
_entity_poly.pdbx_seq_one_letter_code
_entity_poly.pdbx_strand_id
1 'polypeptide(L)'
;MLKNMSVRTFIIGFLVGVFLLFNIVHILFSSNIRLVVLTNVISLTALLFLWWYMTIYLVTPINTVKRSIADVTAGNLGVIIPAFGNNCAGRLIPGINSLSGNIATLVREIRHSSHTALSLSEQLAARSAELSVKTEQQSSSLIQTAASMEEMAASTRNNADNTRLANHQADTSKQCAYHGSELMAQVSHNMESIAHCAQQMTEIITLIDDIAFQTNILALNAAVEAARAGEHGKGFSVVATEVRNLAHRSAEAAKNIKMLIEETHKNVRQGAEVVSETEKNMQIIVQGAGQLSQLMHEISATTVEQEKGINQISQAMSELESVTQSNALMVEELTGSSAVLKRQVVELQSKTQQFRLSATTTSAQQHGQPGFS
;
A
#
# COMPACT_ATOMS: atom_id res chain seq x y z
N MET A 1 65.50 44.43 -36.62
CA MET A 1 66.52 43.34 -36.48
C MET A 1 66.91 43.05 -35.08
N LEU A 2 67.12 43.99 -34.18
CA LEU A 2 67.50 43.78 -32.75
C LEU A 2 66.49 43.00 -31.93
N LYS A 3 65.16 43.08 -32.20
CA LYS A 3 64.07 42.44 -31.44
C LYS A 3 64.01 40.90 -31.56
N ASN A 4 64.67 40.37 -32.66
CA ASN A 4 64.70 38.93 -32.93
C ASN A 4 66.04 38.27 -32.62
N MET A 5 67.05 39.06 -32.23
CA MET A 5 68.35 38.51 -31.81
C MET A 5 68.25 37.98 -30.35
N SER A 6 68.87 36.82 -30.10
CA SER A 6 68.98 36.36 -28.72
C SER A 6 69.83 37.37 -27.93
N VAL A 7 69.41 37.61 -26.66
CA VAL A 7 70.15 38.52 -25.75
C VAL A 7 71.65 38.15 -25.67
N ARG A 8 71.94 36.84 -25.70
CA ARG A 8 73.30 36.33 -25.78
C ARG A 8 74.05 36.87 -27.04
N THR A 9 73.42 36.74 -28.23
CA THR A 9 74.02 37.15 -29.49
C THR A 9 74.25 38.65 -29.51
N PHE A 10 73.31 39.43 -28.95
CA PHE A 10 73.46 40.90 -28.89
C PHE A 10 74.61 41.33 -27.94
N ILE A 11 74.59 40.75 -26.70
CA ILE A 11 75.63 41.11 -25.70
C ILE A 11 77.03 40.69 -26.18
N ILE A 12 77.18 39.48 -26.75
CA ILE A 12 78.45 39.00 -27.26
C ILE A 12 78.89 39.88 -28.49
N GLY A 13 77.99 40.16 -29.41
CA GLY A 13 78.25 41.02 -30.53
C GLY A 13 78.64 42.44 -30.17
N PHE A 14 77.96 43.01 -29.14
CA PHE A 14 78.32 44.33 -28.60
C PHE A 14 79.73 44.31 -27.94
N LEU A 15 80.01 43.31 -27.10
CA LEU A 15 81.28 43.17 -26.42
C LEU A 15 82.42 42.90 -27.41
N VAL A 16 82.21 42.12 -28.48
CA VAL A 16 83.16 41.92 -29.56
C VAL A 16 83.38 43.25 -30.32
N GLY A 17 82.37 44.03 -30.61
CA GLY A 17 82.47 45.36 -31.20
C GLY A 17 83.29 46.32 -30.36
N VAL A 18 83.01 46.36 -29.00
CA VAL A 18 83.78 47.19 -28.03
C VAL A 18 85.21 46.69 -27.98
N PHE A 19 85.45 45.39 -27.97
CA PHE A 19 86.79 44.80 -28.01
C PHE A 19 87.57 45.20 -29.25
N LEU A 20 86.96 45.10 -30.40
CA LEU A 20 87.59 45.53 -31.71
C LEU A 20 87.91 47.02 -31.69
N LEU A 21 87.00 47.85 -31.25
CA LEU A 21 87.20 49.32 -31.14
C LEU A 21 88.33 49.69 -30.16
N PHE A 22 88.37 49.02 -29.00
CA PHE A 22 89.40 49.17 -28.02
C PHE A 22 90.78 48.79 -28.59
N ASN A 23 90.87 47.70 -29.37
CA ASN A 23 92.09 47.26 -30.07
C ASN A 23 92.53 48.22 -31.09
N ILE A 24 91.61 48.76 -31.90
CA ILE A 24 91.97 49.78 -32.96
C ILE A 24 92.59 51.03 -32.29
N VAL A 25 91.94 51.53 -31.19
CA VAL A 25 92.45 52.70 -30.48
C VAL A 25 93.80 52.38 -29.83
N HIS A 26 93.95 51.19 -29.24
CA HIS A 26 95.21 50.82 -28.60
C HIS A 26 96.38 50.64 -29.54
N ILE A 27 96.16 50.09 -30.74
CA ILE A 27 97.18 49.99 -31.81
C ILE A 27 97.55 51.39 -32.35
N LEU A 28 96.62 52.32 -32.44
CA LEU A 28 96.86 53.69 -32.92
C LEU A 28 97.62 54.55 -31.93
N PHE A 29 97.50 54.32 -30.59
CA PHE A 29 98.05 55.19 -29.59
C PHE A 29 99.22 54.59 -28.80
N SER A 30 99.55 53.27 -28.97
CA SER A 30 100.58 52.59 -28.21
C SER A 30 101.75 52.12 -29.12
N SER A 31 102.95 52.57 -28.93
CA SER A 31 104.19 52.14 -29.61
C SER A 31 104.82 50.88 -29.00
N ASN A 32 104.33 50.35 -27.88
CA ASN A 32 104.89 49.22 -27.17
C ASN A 32 104.17 47.93 -27.45
N ILE A 33 104.68 47.12 -28.39
CA ILE A 33 104.01 45.86 -28.85
C ILE A 33 103.80 44.84 -27.78
N ARG A 34 104.61 44.75 -26.75
CA ARG A 34 104.44 43.80 -25.63
C ARG A 34 103.23 44.10 -24.75
N LEU A 35 102.96 45.38 -24.56
CA LEU A 35 101.81 45.86 -23.79
C LEU A 35 100.49 45.61 -24.60
N VAL A 36 100.44 45.78 -25.91
CA VAL A 36 99.36 45.48 -26.84
C VAL A 36 99.03 43.98 -26.79
N VAL A 37 100.03 43.13 -26.88
CA VAL A 37 99.84 41.67 -26.81
C VAL A 37 99.26 41.25 -25.46
N LEU A 38 99.83 41.79 -24.35
CA LEU A 38 99.32 41.44 -23.01
C LEU A 38 97.84 41.83 -22.73
N THR A 39 97.53 43.08 -23.15
CA THR A 39 96.10 43.55 -22.97
C THR A 39 95.11 42.80 -23.89
N ASN A 40 95.50 42.37 -25.12
CA ASN A 40 94.69 41.51 -25.98
C ASN A 40 94.46 40.11 -25.41
N VAL A 41 95.51 39.50 -24.78
CA VAL A 41 95.36 38.18 -24.14
C VAL A 41 94.41 38.27 -22.96
N ILE A 42 94.57 39.30 -22.05
CA ILE A 42 93.66 39.52 -20.93
C ILE A 42 92.21 39.74 -21.37
N SER A 43 92.02 40.59 -22.38
CA SER A 43 90.71 40.88 -22.92
C SER A 43 90.03 39.64 -23.55
N LEU A 44 90.78 38.84 -24.32
CA LEU A 44 90.30 37.60 -24.90
C LEU A 44 89.91 36.58 -23.87
N THR A 45 90.74 36.43 -22.84
CA THR A 45 90.43 35.54 -21.70
C THR A 45 89.20 36.00 -20.91
N ALA A 46 89.01 37.32 -20.74
CA ALA A 46 87.81 37.90 -20.12
C ALA A 46 86.57 37.66 -20.96
N LEU A 47 86.63 37.80 -22.29
CA LEU A 47 85.51 37.50 -23.16
C LEU A 47 85.12 36.01 -23.15
N LEU A 48 86.10 35.11 -23.19
CA LEU A 48 85.89 33.68 -23.11
C LEU A 48 85.28 33.30 -21.77
N PHE A 49 85.73 33.87 -20.65
CA PHE A 49 85.17 33.67 -19.34
C PHE A 49 83.72 34.17 -19.25
N LEU A 50 83.44 35.38 -19.81
CA LEU A 50 82.08 35.94 -19.79
C LEU A 50 81.12 35.08 -20.66
N TRP A 51 81.61 34.60 -21.85
CA TRP A 51 80.86 33.73 -22.75
C TRP A 51 80.51 32.40 -22.00
N TRP A 52 81.48 31.80 -21.34
CA TRP A 52 81.29 30.57 -20.51
C TRP A 52 80.32 30.82 -19.35
N TYR A 53 80.49 31.89 -18.58
CA TYR A 53 79.63 32.29 -17.50
C TYR A 53 78.20 32.54 -17.98
N MET A 54 77.99 33.34 -19.02
CA MET A 54 76.64 33.58 -19.54
C MET A 54 75.98 32.31 -20.09
N THR A 55 76.72 31.41 -20.68
CA THR A 55 76.17 30.17 -21.21
C THR A 55 75.63 29.27 -20.06
N ILE A 56 76.40 29.08 -19.01
CA ILE A 56 76.06 28.19 -17.94
C ILE A 56 75.00 28.81 -17.01
N TYR A 57 75.17 30.05 -16.63
CA TYR A 57 74.34 30.66 -15.57
C TYR A 57 73.14 31.45 -16.09
N LEU A 58 73.02 31.73 -17.39
CA LEU A 58 71.89 32.44 -17.95
C LEU A 58 71.18 31.65 -19.07
N VAL A 59 71.93 31.24 -20.10
CA VAL A 59 71.27 30.66 -21.32
C VAL A 59 70.75 29.25 -21.04
N THR A 60 71.53 28.39 -20.39
CA THR A 60 71.12 27.02 -20.13
C THR A 60 69.89 26.97 -19.19
N PRO A 61 69.83 27.69 -18.05
CA PRO A 61 68.65 27.72 -17.19
C PRO A 61 67.41 28.28 -17.90
N ILE A 62 67.53 29.36 -18.67
CA ILE A 62 66.40 29.94 -19.45
C ILE A 62 65.86 28.94 -20.48
N ASN A 63 66.71 28.23 -21.17
CA ASN A 63 66.27 27.22 -22.14
C ASN A 63 65.59 26.02 -21.47
N THR A 64 66.07 25.61 -20.30
CA THR A 64 65.43 24.55 -19.50
C THR A 64 64.05 24.98 -19.04
N VAL A 65 63.90 26.19 -18.47
CA VAL A 65 62.62 26.76 -18.07
C VAL A 65 61.66 26.84 -19.29
N LYS A 66 62.14 27.34 -20.44
CA LYS A 66 61.36 27.40 -21.68
C LYS A 66 60.84 26.02 -22.10
N ARG A 67 61.68 24.99 -22.08
CA ARG A 67 61.29 23.60 -22.39
C ARG A 67 60.25 23.08 -21.38
N SER A 68 60.49 23.24 -20.11
CA SER A 68 59.56 22.77 -19.09
C SER A 68 58.22 23.46 -19.16
N ILE A 69 58.16 24.77 -19.46
CA ILE A 69 56.91 25.47 -19.74
C ILE A 69 56.17 24.85 -20.95
N ALA A 70 56.95 24.55 -22.03
CA ALA A 70 56.38 23.88 -23.19
C ALA A 70 55.86 22.49 -22.87
N ASP A 71 56.55 21.70 -22.04
CA ASP A 71 56.12 20.39 -21.57
C ASP A 71 54.85 20.47 -20.72
N VAL A 72 54.78 21.43 -19.79
CA VAL A 72 53.57 21.69 -18.96
C VAL A 72 52.41 22.11 -19.84
N THR A 73 52.65 22.97 -20.84
CA THR A 73 51.61 23.41 -21.79
C THR A 73 51.13 22.24 -22.66
N ALA A 74 52.00 21.30 -22.97
CA ALA A 74 51.69 20.06 -23.71
C ALA A 74 50.98 19.01 -22.79
N GLY A 75 50.71 19.35 -21.52
CA GLY A 75 49.98 18.47 -20.56
C GLY A 75 50.90 17.58 -19.71
N ASN A 76 52.21 17.68 -19.81
CA ASN A 76 53.14 16.93 -18.96
C ASN A 76 53.38 17.66 -17.63
N LEU A 77 52.52 17.40 -16.67
CA LEU A 77 52.55 18.01 -15.31
C LEU A 77 53.52 17.31 -14.33
N GLY A 78 54.12 16.21 -14.74
CA GLY A 78 55.08 15.44 -13.92
C GLY A 78 56.50 15.97 -13.95
N VAL A 79 56.80 17.00 -14.80
CA VAL A 79 58.14 17.57 -14.94
C VAL A 79 58.46 18.48 -13.74
N ILE A 80 59.56 18.17 -13.06
CA ILE A 80 60.10 19.02 -11.99
C ILE A 80 61.35 19.70 -12.54
N ILE A 81 61.35 21.03 -12.55
CA ILE A 81 62.48 21.84 -13.00
C ILE A 81 63.52 21.89 -11.86
N PRO A 82 64.75 21.43 -12.08
CA PRO A 82 65.78 21.51 -11.05
C PRO A 82 66.17 22.98 -10.71
N ALA A 83 66.56 23.22 -9.46
CA ALA A 83 66.99 24.56 -9.03
C ALA A 83 68.32 24.94 -9.63
N PHE A 84 68.43 26.13 -10.24
CA PHE A 84 69.67 26.68 -10.82
C PHE A 84 70.19 27.88 -10.03
N GLY A 85 70.32 27.74 -8.69
CA GLY A 85 70.82 28.81 -7.83
C GLY A 85 69.87 30.02 -7.70
N ASN A 86 70.34 31.16 -7.14
CA ASN A 86 69.53 32.35 -6.87
C ASN A 86 69.60 33.44 -7.96
N ASN A 87 70.00 33.07 -9.19
CA ASN A 87 70.02 33.99 -10.31
C ASN A 87 68.61 34.33 -10.81
N CYS A 88 68.47 35.28 -11.74
CA CYS A 88 67.21 35.76 -12.26
C CYS A 88 66.32 34.60 -12.81
N ALA A 89 66.91 33.63 -13.49
CA ALA A 89 66.18 32.44 -14.00
C ALA A 89 65.80 31.45 -12.87
N GLY A 90 66.73 31.23 -11.86
CA GLY A 90 66.46 30.33 -10.73
C GLY A 90 65.35 30.77 -9.84
N ARG A 91 65.07 32.06 -9.69
CA ARG A 91 63.95 32.61 -8.92
C ARG A 91 62.57 32.37 -9.53
N LEU A 92 62.47 32.08 -10.81
CA LEU A 92 61.20 31.73 -11.48
C LEU A 92 60.82 30.27 -11.30
N ILE A 93 61.78 29.38 -11.10
CA ILE A 93 61.61 27.93 -11.05
C ILE A 93 60.62 27.48 -9.94
N PRO A 94 60.70 27.96 -8.70
CA PRO A 94 59.73 27.57 -7.63
C PRO A 94 58.32 27.93 -8.01
N GLY A 95 58.11 29.10 -8.63
CA GLY A 95 56.75 29.53 -9.07
C GLY A 95 56.17 28.62 -10.15
N ILE A 96 57.00 28.22 -11.13
CA ILE A 96 56.56 27.30 -12.20
C ILE A 96 56.31 25.90 -11.67
N ASN A 97 57.14 25.37 -10.78
CA ASN A 97 56.93 24.08 -10.13
C ASN A 97 55.68 24.10 -9.29
N SER A 98 55.41 25.17 -8.52
CA SER A 98 54.17 25.33 -7.76
C SER A 98 52.93 25.39 -8.66
N LEU A 99 52.99 26.13 -9.75
CA LEU A 99 51.91 26.19 -10.74
C LEU A 99 51.60 24.81 -11.35
N SER A 100 52.66 24.11 -11.80
CA SER A 100 52.53 22.73 -12.33
C SER A 100 51.97 21.78 -11.27
N GLY A 101 52.45 21.87 -10.02
CA GLY A 101 51.93 21.05 -8.91
C GLY A 101 50.45 21.32 -8.58
N ASN A 102 50.05 22.60 -8.59
CA ASN A 102 48.66 22.98 -8.35
C ASN A 102 47.74 22.47 -9.47
N ILE A 103 48.15 22.61 -10.75
CA ILE A 103 47.38 22.06 -11.86
C ILE A 103 47.33 20.52 -11.77
N ALA A 104 48.42 19.85 -11.44
CA ALA A 104 48.45 18.39 -11.26
C ALA A 104 47.51 17.93 -10.16
N THR A 105 47.37 18.67 -9.06
CA THR A 105 46.45 18.40 -7.95
C THR A 105 44.99 18.59 -8.44
N LEU A 106 44.69 19.70 -9.08
CA LEU A 106 43.33 19.94 -9.64
C LEU A 106 42.93 18.86 -10.66
N VAL A 107 43.82 18.44 -11.56
CA VAL A 107 43.52 17.34 -12.47
C VAL A 107 43.28 16.02 -11.77
N ARG A 108 44.02 15.75 -10.69
CA ARG A 108 43.82 14.54 -9.87
C ARG A 108 42.47 14.55 -9.15
N GLU A 109 42.08 15.68 -8.58
CA GLU A 109 40.78 15.87 -7.93
C GLU A 109 39.63 15.76 -8.93
N ILE A 110 39.76 16.35 -10.13
CA ILE A 110 38.77 16.22 -11.19
C ILE A 110 38.63 14.76 -11.62
N ARG A 111 39.71 14.01 -11.79
CA ARG A 111 39.64 12.57 -12.11
C ARG A 111 38.97 11.76 -11.04
N HIS A 112 39.30 12.03 -9.76
CA HIS A 112 38.67 11.35 -8.63
C HIS A 112 37.18 11.65 -8.58
N SER A 113 36.77 12.91 -8.66
CA SER A 113 35.36 13.33 -8.70
C SER A 113 34.61 12.74 -9.88
N SER A 114 35.25 12.68 -11.06
CA SER A 114 34.70 12.05 -12.25
C SER A 114 34.46 10.55 -12.06
N HIS A 115 35.41 9.85 -11.43
CA HIS A 115 35.25 8.42 -11.13
C HIS A 115 34.06 8.17 -10.17
N THR A 116 33.96 9.00 -9.13
CA THR A 116 32.84 8.94 -8.18
C THR A 116 31.51 9.23 -8.87
N ALA A 117 31.44 10.27 -9.71
CA ALA A 117 30.25 10.62 -10.46
C ALA A 117 29.82 9.52 -11.46
N LEU A 118 30.78 8.81 -12.08
CA LEU A 118 30.50 7.65 -12.93
C LEU A 118 29.86 6.52 -12.14
N SER A 119 30.42 6.17 -10.99
CA SER A 119 29.88 5.13 -10.11
C SER A 119 28.48 5.48 -9.61
N LEU A 120 28.24 6.73 -9.22
CA LEU A 120 26.91 7.21 -8.81
C LEU A 120 25.90 7.15 -9.97
N SER A 121 26.32 7.49 -11.18
CA SER A 121 25.47 7.39 -12.38
C SER A 121 25.07 5.94 -12.67
N GLU A 122 25.99 5.00 -12.53
CA GLU A 122 25.70 3.56 -12.70
C GLU A 122 24.76 3.03 -11.62
N GLN A 123 24.95 3.44 -10.36
CA GLN A 123 24.03 3.11 -9.27
C GLN A 123 22.64 3.70 -9.50
N LEU A 124 22.55 4.94 -9.98
CA LEU A 124 21.29 5.60 -10.30
C LEU A 124 20.54 4.84 -11.39
N ALA A 125 21.24 4.44 -12.48
CA ALA A 125 20.64 3.63 -13.54
C ALA A 125 20.10 2.29 -13.03
N ALA A 126 20.87 1.59 -12.18
CA ALA A 126 20.44 0.32 -11.59
C ALA A 126 19.21 0.49 -10.68
N ARG A 127 19.19 1.54 -9.84
CA ARG A 127 18.03 1.83 -8.97
C ARG A 127 16.81 2.27 -9.76
N SER A 128 16.99 3.00 -10.86
CA SER A 128 15.89 3.37 -11.76
C SER A 128 15.27 2.14 -12.42
N ALA A 129 16.09 1.17 -12.85
CA ALA A 129 15.59 -0.10 -13.39
C ALA A 129 14.82 -0.91 -12.34
N GLU A 130 15.30 -0.97 -11.09
CA GLU A 130 14.58 -1.62 -9.99
C GLU A 130 13.25 -0.93 -9.71
N LEU A 131 13.24 0.41 -9.67
CA LEU A 131 12.01 1.20 -9.48
C LEU A 131 11.00 0.98 -10.61
N SER A 132 11.47 0.82 -11.87
CA SER A 132 10.62 0.47 -13.02
C SER A 132 9.87 -0.83 -12.77
N VAL A 133 10.58 -1.89 -12.40
CA VAL A 133 9.98 -3.20 -12.11
C VAL A 133 8.97 -3.11 -10.96
N LYS A 134 9.30 -2.37 -9.90
CA LYS A 134 8.37 -2.17 -8.77
C LYS A 134 7.13 -1.36 -9.18
N THR A 135 7.27 -0.38 -10.04
CA THR A 135 6.16 0.42 -10.56
C THR A 135 5.23 -0.42 -11.44
N GLU A 136 5.78 -1.31 -12.28
CA GLU A 136 4.99 -2.26 -13.08
C GLU A 136 4.23 -3.26 -12.18
N GLN A 137 4.90 -3.80 -11.16
CA GLN A 137 4.25 -4.67 -10.16
C GLN A 137 3.14 -3.94 -9.41
N GLN A 138 3.37 -2.70 -9.01
CA GLN A 138 2.37 -1.87 -8.34
C GLN A 138 1.18 -1.63 -9.26
N SER A 139 1.39 -1.30 -10.53
CA SER A 139 0.33 -1.14 -11.53
C SER A 139 -0.53 -2.40 -11.67
N SER A 140 0.11 -3.58 -11.78
CA SER A 140 -0.60 -4.86 -11.85
C SER A 140 -1.43 -5.13 -10.58
N SER A 141 -0.87 -4.83 -9.40
CA SER A 141 -1.57 -4.99 -8.12
C SER A 141 -2.76 -4.04 -7.98
N LEU A 142 -2.64 -2.81 -8.49
CA LEU A 142 -3.74 -1.84 -8.52
C LEU A 142 -4.88 -2.32 -9.41
N ILE A 143 -4.58 -2.86 -10.60
CA ILE A 143 -5.60 -3.42 -11.50
C ILE A 143 -6.36 -4.57 -10.83
N GLN A 144 -5.64 -5.48 -10.17
CA GLN A 144 -6.26 -6.60 -9.44
C GLN A 144 -7.11 -6.10 -8.27
N THR A 145 -6.62 -5.10 -7.52
CA THR A 145 -7.37 -4.50 -6.41
C THR A 145 -8.62 -3.79 -6.90
N ALA A 146 -8.55 -3.05 -8.02
CA ALA A 146 -9.69 -2.40 -8.63
C ALA A 146 -10.77 -3.41 -9.04
N ALA A 147 -10.39 -4.52 -9.68
CA ALA A 147 -11.32 -5.61 -10.02
C ALA A 147 -11.99 -6.20 -8.77
N SER A 148 -11.22 -6.42 -7.68
CA SER A 148 -11.79 -6.90 -6.41
C SER A 148 -12.74 -5.89 -5.76
N MET A 149 -12.48 -4.59 -5.91
CA MET A 149 -13.35 -3.53 -5.42
C MET A 149 -14.65 -3.44 -6.21
N GLU A 150 -14.62 -3.65 -7.54
CA GLU A 150 -15.83 -3.73 -8.36
C GLU A 150 -16.70 -4.92 -7.95
N GLU A 151 -16.08 -6.10 -7.72
CA GLU A 151 -16.79 -7.28 -7.23
C GLU A 151 -17.40 -7.05 -5.84
N MET A 152 -16.66 -6.39 -4.95
CA MET A 152 -17.16 -6.02 -3.62
C MET A 152 -18.34 -5.03 -3.70
N ALA A 153 -18.27 -4.03 -4.58
CA ALA A 153 -19.36 -3.09 -4.82
C ALA A 153 -20.62 -3.81 -5.33
N ALA A 154 -20.46 -4.74 -6.26
CA ALA A 154 -21.58 -5.57 -6.76
C ALA A 154 -22.16 -6.46 -5.65
N SER A 155 -21.33 -7.10 -4.82
CA SER A 155 -21.75 -7.91 -3.68
C SER A 155 -22.50 -7.06 -2.64
N THR A 156 -22.03 -5.87 -2.35
CA THR A 156 -22.67 -4.94 -1.40
C THR A 156 -24.05 -4.49 -1.89
N ARG A 157 -24.20 -4.21 -3.20
CA ARG A 157 -25.52 -3.92 -3.79
C ARG A 157 -26.47 -5.10 -3.71
N ASN A 158 -25.99 -6.32 -4.01
CA ASN A 158 -26.76 -7.53 -3.86
C ASN A 158 -27.21 -7.75 -2.40
N ASN A 159 -26.35 -7.46 -1.43
CA ASN A 159 -26.69 -7.51 -0.02
C ASN A 159 -27.80 -6.51 0.36
N ALA A 160 -27.75 -5.29 -0.17
CA ALA A 160 -28.80 -4.30 0.02
C ALA A 160 -30.16 -4.79 -0.52
N ASP A 161 -30.17 -5.36 -1.72
CA ASP A 161 -31.38 -5.90 -2.34
C ASP A 161 -31.93 -7.11 -1.58
N ASN A 162 -31.07 -8.05 -1.19
CA ASN A 162 -31.43 -9.22 -0.38
C ASN A 162 -32.00 -8.83 1.00
N THR A 163 -31.38 -7.83 1.63
CA THR A 163 -31.86 -7.31 2.92
C THR A 163 -33.24 -6.70 2.81
N ARG A 164 -33.50 -5.93 1.75
CA ARG A 164 -34.83 -5.36 1.48
C ARG A 164 -35.87 -6.44 1.23
N LEU A 165 -35.52 -7.48 0.44
CA LEU A 165 -36.40 -8.61 0.18
C LEU A 165 -36.71 -9.41 1.46
N ALA A 166 -35.69 -9.68 2.28
CA ALA A 166 -35.84 -10.38 3.55
C ALA A 166 -36.72 -9.60 4.54
N ASN A 167 -36.57 -8.28 4.60
CA ASN A 167 -37.42 -7.41 5.43
C ASN A 167 -38.87 -7.45 4.98
N HIS A 168 -39.14 -7.40 3.67
CA HIS A 168 -40.47 -7.54 3.11
C HIS A 168 -41.08 -8.91 3.45
N GLN A 169 -40.32 -10.00 3.36
CA GLN A 169 -40.75 -11.33 3.70
C GLN A 169 -41.07 -11.48 5.21
N ALA A 170 -40.25 -10.86 6.08
CA ALA A 170 -40.49 -10.81 7.51
C ALA A 170 -41.82 -10.10 7.83
N ASP A 171 -42.06 -8.95 7.18
CA ASP A 171 -43.31 -8.21 7.39
C ASP A 171 -44.52 -9.01 6.91
N THR A 172 -44.43 -9.65 5.74
CA THR A 172 -45.48 -10.56 5.24
C THR A 172 -45.76 -11.71 6.19
N SER A 173 -44.69 -12.35 6.74
CA SER A 173 -44.83 -13.44 7.70
C SER A 173 -45.48 -12.98 9.02
N LYS A 174 -45.12 -11.76 9.46
CA LYS A 174 -45.76 -11.13 10.63
C LYS A 174 -47.25 -10.90 10.42
N GLN A 175 -47.65 -10.38 9.29
CA GLN A 175 -49.06 -10.16 8.91
C GLN A 175 -49.83 -11.49 8.87
N CYS A 176 -49.27 -12.51 8.23
CA CYS A 176 -49.90 -13.84 8.15
C CYS A 176 -50.09 -14.44 9.55
N ALA A 177 -49.12 -14.31 10.44
CA ALA A 177 -49.20 -14.81 11.79
C ALA A 177 -50.25 -14.03 12.65
N TYR A 178 -50.31 -12.71 12.47
CA TYR A 178 -51.41 -11.90 13.10
C TYR A 178 -52.78 -12.35 12.64
N HIS A 179 -52.98 -12.54 11.33
CA HIS A 179 -54.26 -13.03 10.80
C HIS A 179 -54.57 -14.46 11.32
N GLY A 180 -53.55 -15.33 11.38
CA GLY A 180 -53.66 -16.66 12.00
C GLY A 180 -54.09 -16.60 13.46
N SER A 181 -53.52 -15.68 14.23
CA SER A 181 -53.90 -15.48 15.68
C SER A 181 -55.37 -15.02 15.79
N GLU A 182 -55.83 -14.10 14.91
CA GLU A 182 -57.20 -13.64 14.88
C GLU A 182 -58.19 -14.78 14.59
N LEU A 183 -57.85 -15.64 13.61
CA LEU A 183 -58.63 -16.82 13.30
C LEU A 183 -58.67 -17.83 14.44
N MET A 184 -57.56 -18.03 15.14
CA MET A 184 -57.51 -18.92 16.32
C MET A 184 -58.35 -18.38 17.48
N ALA A 185 -58.39 -17.07 17.71
CA ALA A 185 -59.26 -16.44 18.68
C ALA A 185 -60.74 -16.69 18.37
N GLN A 186 -61.16 -16.64 17.08
CA GLN A 186 -62.50 -16.95 16.63
C GLN A 186 -62.82 -18.43 16.83
N VAL A 187 -61.88 -19.36 16.53
CA VAL A 187 -62.06 -20.79 16.78
C VAL A 187 -62.19 -21.07 18.28
N SER A 188 -61.38 -20.42 19.11
CA SER A 188 -61.45 -20.54 20.57
C SER A 188 -62.82 -20.15 21.12
N HIS A 189 -63.36 -19.03 20.65
CA HIS A 189 -64.71 -18.56 21.00
C HIS A 189 -65.80 -19.57 20.57
N ASN A 190 -65.67 -20.15 19.35
CA ASN A 190 -66.59 -21.19 18.90
C ASN A 190 -66.53 -22.46 19.75
N MET A 191 -65.31 -22.89 20.17
CA MET A 191 -65.11 -24.03 21.07
C MET A 191 -65.78 -23.78 22.44
N GLU A 192 -65.67 -22.58 22.97
CA GLU A 192 -66.31 -22.18 24.23
C GLU A 192 -67.86 -22.23 24.07
N SER A 193 -68.41 -21.75 22.94
CA SER A 193 -69.83 -21.82 22.63
C SER A 193 -70.34 -23.26 22.50
N ILE A 194 -69.56 -24.16 21.86
CA ILE A 194 -69.90 -25.60 21.76
C ILE A 194 -69.84 -26.25 23.13
N ALA A 195 -68.89 -25.95 23.98
CA ALA A 195 -68.81 -26.46 25.35
C ALA A 195 -70.03 -26.05 26.19
N HIS A 196 -70.44 -24.78 26.04
CA HIS A 196 -71.67 -24.27 26.69
C HIS A 196 -72.94 -25.02 26.23
N CYS A 197 -73.10 -25.23 24.91
CA CYS A 197 -74.18 -25.98 24.33
C CYS A 197 -74.18 -27.45 24.84
N ALA A 198 -73.01 -28.10 24.89
CA ALA A 198 -72.89 -29.47 25.44
C ALA A 198 -73.31 -29.54 26.90
N GLN A 199 -72.95 -28.52 27.69
CA GLN A 199 -73.42 -28.45 29.12
C GLN A 199 -74.88 -28.30 29.19
N GLN A 200 -75.54 -27.45 28.44
CA GLN A 200 -77.02 -27.31 28.36
C GLN A 200 -77.71 -28.63 27.93
N MET A 201 -77.11 -29.32 26.95
CA MET A 201 -77.64 -30.64 26.54
C MET A 201 -77.52 -31.64 27.67
N THR A 202 -76.49 -31.64 28.49
CA THR A 202 -76.31 -32.50 29.65
C THR A 202 -77.48 -32.27 30.68
N GLU A 203 -77.81 -30.99 30.91
CA GLU A 203 -78.93 -30.63 31.80
C GLU A 203 -80.27 -31.11 31.27
N ILE A 204 -80.51 -30.95 29.98
CA ILE A 204 -81.76 -31.43 29.35
C ILE A 204 -81.84 -32.95 29.38
N ILE A 205 -80.78 -33.68 29.08
CA ILE A 205 -80.76 -35.14 29.12
C ILE A 205 -80.97 -35.65 30.59
N THR A 206 -80.37 -34.94 31.55
CA THR A 206 -80.64 -35.28 32.98
C THR A 206 -82.09 -35.10 33.33
N LEU A 207 -82.74 -34.02 32.85
CA LEU A 207 -84.20 -33.81 33.06
C LEU A 207 -85.00 -34.90 32.33
N ILE A 208 -84.64 -35.37 31.15
CA ILE A 208 -85.31 -36.47 30.44
C ILE A 208 -85.21 -37.80 31.24
N ASP A 209 -83.99 -38.06 31.74
CA ASP A 209 -83.78 -39.27 32.58
C ASP A 209 -84.66 -39.23 33.88
N ASP A 210 -84.74 -38.08 34.54
CA ASP A 210 -85.60 -37.84 35.68
C ASP A 210 -87.10 -38.04 35.35
N ILE A 211 -87.54 -37.52 34.18
CA ILE A 211 -88.93 -37.71 33.67
C ILE A 211 -89.18 -39.19 33.37
N ALA A 212 -88.24 -39.89 32.77
CA ALA A 212 -88.36 -41.31 32.50
C ALA A 212 -88.46 -42.12 33.82
N PHE A 213 -87.67 -41.76 34.81
CA PHE A 213 -87.75 -42.38 36.15
C PHE A 213 -89.09 -42.15 36.84
N GLN A 214 -89.62 -40.90 36.85
CA GLN A 214 -90.90 -40.56 37.37
C GLN A 214 -92.01 -41.31 36.63
N THR A 215 -91.95 -41.40 35.26
CA THR A 215 -92.91 -42.13 34.45
C THR A 215 -92.88 -43.64 34.79
N ASN A 216 -91.71 -44.22 34.96
CA ASN A 216 -91.57 -45.64 35.42
C ASN A 216 -92.23 -45.87 36.81
N ILE A 217 -92.08 -44.94 37.74
CA ILE A 217 -92.73 -45.05 39.11
C ILE A 217 -94.24 -44.88 38.93
N LEU A 218 -94.73 -43.91 38.13
CA LEU A 218 -96.14 -43.72 37.85
C LEU A 218 -96.76 -44.95 37.19
N ALA A 219 -96.08 -45.55 36.23
CA ALA A 219 -96.54 -46.79 35.59
C ALA A 219 -96.54 -47.99 36.54
N LEU A 220 -95.52 -48.09 37.39
CA LEU A 220 -95.50 -49.12 38.45
C LEU A 220 -96.71 -49.00 39.40
N ASN A 221 -96.99 -47.78 39.87
CA ASN A 221 -98.16 -47.53 40.75
C ASN A 221 -99.45 -47.85 40.01
N ALA A 222 -99.62 -47.50 38.78
CA ALA A 222 -100.77 -47.85 37.95
C ALA A 222 -100.91 -49.35 37.71
N ALA A 223 -99.83 -50.09 37.50
CA ALA A 223 -99.82 -51.54 37.39
C ALA A 223 -100.27 -52.26 38.68
N VAL A 224 -99.78 -51.72 39.80
CA VAL A 224 -100.19 -52.24 41.13
C VAL A 224 -101.67 -52.02 41.41
N GLU A 225 -102.22 -50.85 41.12
CA GLU A 225 -103.64 -50.54 41.30
C GLU A 225 -104.51 -51.29 40.31
N ALA A 226 -104.05 -51.50 39.06
CA ALA A 226 -104.75 -52.36 38.05
C ALA A 226 -104.78 -53.83 38.54
N ALA A 227 -103.75 -54.36 39.19
CA ALA A 227 -103.71 -55.69 39.79
C ALA A 227 -104.71 -55.78 40.95
N ARG A 228 -104.91 -54.71 41.72
CA ARG A 228 -105.84 -54.59 42.85
C ARG A 228 -107.27 -54.56 42.42
N ALA A 229 -107.54 -54.06 41.20
CA ALA A 229 -108.96 -54.04 40.62
C ALA A 229 -109.39 -55.39 40.02
N GLY A 230 -108.50 -56.42 40.03
CA GLY A 230 -108.90 -57.79 39.60
C GLY A 230 -109.26 -57.87 38.13
N GLU A 231 -110.34 -58.53 37.77
CA GLU A 231 -110.84 -58.69 36.39
C GLU A 231 -111.10 -57.37 35.66
N HIS A 232 -111.56 -56.34 36.39
CA HIS A 232 -111.88 -55.02 35.86
C HIS A 232 -110.64 -54.22 35.52
N GLY A 233 -109.46 -54.58 36.02
CA GLY A 233 -108.16 -53.89 35.83
C GLY A 233 -107.28 -54.44 34.70
N LYS A 234 -107.61 -55.55 34.04
CA LYS A 234 -106.82 -56.25 33.02
C LYS A 234 -106.31 -55.33 31.86
N GLY A 235 -107.17 -54.53 31.28
CA GLY A 235 -106.80 -53.60 30.21
C GLY A 235 -105.85 -52.49 30.62
N PHE A 236 -106.05 -51.94 31.88
CA PHE A 236 -105.14 -50.92 32.46
C PHE A 236 -103.76 -51.52 32.83
N SER A 237 -103.69 -52.77 33.26
CA SER A 237 -102.44 -53.47 33.57
C SER A 237 -101.52 -53.61 32.35
N VAL A 238 -102.10 -53.89 31.10
CA VAL A 238 -101.35 -54.00 29.87
C VAL A 238 -100.80 -52.62 29.51
N VAL A 239 -101.58 -51.55 29.59
CA VAL A 239 -101.14 -50.15 29.25
C VAL A 239 -100.08 -49.72 30.22
N ALA A 240 -100.20 -49.97 31.55
CA ALA A 240 -99.24 -49.65 32.57
C ALA A 240 -97.93 -50.38 32.35
N THR A 241 -97.93 -51.65 31.91
CA THR A 241 -96.74 -52.39 31.53
C THR A 241 -96.10 -51.81 30.30
N GLU A 242 -96.80 -51.42 29.30
CA GLU A 242 -96.26 -50.80 28.11
C GLU A 242 -95.66 -49.41 28.35
N VAL A 243 -96.35 -48.56 29.19
CA VAL A 243 -95.79 -47.25 29.61
C VAL A 243 -94.51 -47.45 30.42
N ARG A 244 -94.43 -48.47 31.27
CA ARG A 244 -93.24 -48.81 32.04
C ARG A 244 -92.06 -49.21 31.10
N ASN A 245 -92.35 -50.06 30.11
CA ASN A 245 -91.37 -50.45 29.11
C ASN A 245 -90.84 -49.20 28.29
N LEU A 246 -91.75 -48.30 27.88
CA LEU A 246 -91.38 -47.06 27.18
C LEU A 246 -90.50 -46.16 28.10
N ALA A 247 -90.84 -46.02 29.39
CA ALA A 247 -90.02 -45.27 30.35
C ALA A 247 -88.62 -45.86 30.50
N HIS A 248 -88.50 -47.19 30.59
CA HIS A 248 -87.19 -47.87 30.64
C HIS A 248 -86.35 -47.63 29.38
N ARG A 249 -86.94 -47.76 28.20
CA ARG A 249 -86.31 -47.48 26.91
C ARG A 249 -85.86 -45.98 26.78
N SER A 250 -86.68 -45.08 27.32
CA SER A 250 -86.39 -43.66 27.39
C SER A 250 -85.16 -43.35 28.23
N ALA A 251 -85.14 -43.96 29.48
CA ALA A 251 -83.94 -43.82 30.33
C ALA A 251 -82.66 -44.40 29.77
N GLU A 252 -82.75 -45.57 29.08
CA GLU A 252 -81.62 -46.17 28.40
C GLU A 252 -81.11 -45.27 27.24
N ALA A 253 -82.03 -44.70 26.42
CA ALA A 253 -81.72 -43.75 25.39
C ALA A 253 -81.04 -42.47 25.96
N ALA A 254 -81.61 -41.92 27.06
CA ALA A 254 -81.04 -40.76 27.73
C ALA A 254 -79.59 -41.03 28.23
N LYS A 255 -79.37 -42.21 28.84
CA LYS A 255 -78.05 -42.62 29.26
C LYS A 255 -77.05 -42.71 28.12
N ASN A 256 -77.45 -43.25 26.96
CA ASN A 256 -76.58 -43.35 25.80
C ASN A 256 -76.29 -41.96 25.19
N ILE A 257 -77.28 -41.05 25.15
CA ILE A 257 -77.04 -39.64 24.68
C ILE A 257 -76.14 -38.94 25.68
N LYS A 258 -76.27 -39.13 27.02
CA LYS A 258 -75.37 -38.52 27.98
C LYS A 258 -73.92 -38.92 27.77
N MET A 259 -73.63 -40.21 27.50
CA MET A 259 -72.28 -40.67 27.20
C MET A 259 -71.68 -39.97 25.92
N LEU A 260 -72.53 -39.81 24.88
CA LEU A 260 -72.09 -39.10 23.66
C LEU A 260 -71.81 -37.60 23.91
N ILE A 261 -72.59 -36.97 24.82
CA ILE A 261 -72.38 -35.56 25.15
C ILE A 261 -71.09 -35.44 26.04
N GLU A 262 -70.84 -36.36 26.96
CA GLU A 262 -69.60 -36.38 27.76
C GLU A 262 -68.37 -36.59 26.85
N GLU A 263 -68.43 -37.46 25.84
CA GLU A 263 -67.41 -37.66 24.89
C GLU A 263 -67.20 -36.38 24.03
N THR A 264 -68.27 -35.73 23.55
CA THR A 264 -68.25 -34.46 22.81
C THR A 264 -67.60 -33.38 23.66
N HIS A 265 -67.94 -33.24 24.94
CA HIS A 265 -67.37 -32.27 25.86
C HIS A 265 -65.85 -32.48 26.02
N LYS A 266 -65.40 -33.74 26.13
CA LYS A 266 -63.97 -34.09 26.17
C LYS A 266 -63.23 -33.68 24.92
N ASN A 267 -63.80 -33.97 23.72
CA ASN A 267 -63.20 -33.65 22.46
C ASN A 267 -63.12 -32.13 22.23
N VAL A 268 -64.15 -31.39 22.64
CA VAL A 268 -64.17 -29.91 22.55
C VAL A 268 -63.11 -29.31 23.44
N ARG A 269 -62.93 -29.83 24.67
CA ARG A 269 -61.87 -29.35 25.59
C ARG A 269 -60.47 -29.62 25.05
N GLN A 270 -60.25 -30.80 24.48
CA GLN A 270 -58.96 -31.11 23.81
C GLN A 270 -58.72 -30.19 22.60
N GLY A 271 -59.78 -29.93 21.79
CA GLY A 271 -59.70 -28.97 20.69
C GLY A 271 -59.33 -27.55 21.16
N ALA A 272 -59.94 -27.09 22.27
CA ALA A 272 -59.60 -25.77 22.83
C ALA A 272 -58.16 -25.67 23.32
N GLU A 273 -57.62 -26.75 23.89
CA GLU A 273 -56.20 -26.81 24.30
C GLU A 273 -55.27 -26.68 23.13
N VAL A 274 -55.53 -27.41 22.01
CA VAL A 274 -54.74 -27.32 20.76
C VAL A 274 -54.84 -25.94 20.14
N VAL A 275 -56.00 -25.31 20.13
CA VAL A 275 -56.18 -23.93 19.62
C VAL A 275 -55.37 -22.94 20.46
N SER A 276 -55.39 -23.04 21.79
CA SER A 276 -54.59 -22.16 22.66
C SER A 276 -53.07 -22.33 22.44
N GLU A 277 -52.61 -23.56 22.24
CA GLU A 277 -51.20 -23.81 21.90
C GLU A 277 -50.84 -23.23 20.53
N THR A 278 -51.74 -23.36 19.53
CA THR A 278 -51.51 -22.77 18.19
C THR A 278 -51.48 -21.25 18.25
N GLU A 279 -52.32 -20.61 19.05
CA GLU A 279 -52.28 -19.16 19.28
C GLU A 279 -50.96 -18.70 19.84
N LYS A 280 -50.40 -19.40 20.86
CA LYS A 280 -49.06 -19.13 21.41
C LYS A 280 -47.98 -19.24 20.34
N ASN A 281 -48.06 -20.26 19.49
CA ASN A 281 -47.10 -20.45 18.42
C ASN A 281 -47.18 -19.29 17.36
N MET A 282 -48.39 -18.79 17.05
CA MET A 282 -48.53 -17.61 16.23
C MET A 282 -47.90 -16.36 16.83
N GLN A 283 -48.01 -16.16 18.14
CA GLN A 283 -47.36 -15.05 18.84
C GLN A 283 -45.84 -15.16 18.77
N ILE A 284 -45.26 -16.37 18.90
CA ILE A 284 -43.81 -16.62 18.76
C ILE A 284 -43.35 -16.24 17.31
N ILE A 285 -44.13 -16.59 16.29
CA ILE A 285 -43.81 -16.23 14.89
C ILE A 285 -43.84 -14.72 14.70
N VAL A 286 -44.81 -14.01 15.25
CA VAL A 286 -44.90 -12.53 15.22
C VAL A 286 -43.67 -11.90 15.84
N GLN A 287 -43.26 -12.40 17.02
CA GLN A 287 -42.07 -11.90 17.70
C GLN A 287 -40.79 -12.20 16.92
N GLY A 288 -40.62 -13.41 16.37
CA GLY A 288 -39.49 -13.79 15.56
C GLY A 288 -39.41 -12.98 14.28
N ALA A 289 -40.51 -12.74 13.59
CA ALA A 289 -40.56 -11.87 12.41
C ALA A 289 -40.20 -10.40 12.74
N GLY A 290 -40.62 -9.91 13.90
CA GLY A 290 -40.22 -8.57 14.39
C GLY A 290 -38.71 -8.45 14.63
N GLN A 291 -38.13 -9.46 15.29
CA GLN A 291 -36.66 -9.52 15.50
C GLN A 291 -35.89 -9.60 14.15
N LEU A 292 -36.38 -10.40 13.21
CA LEU A 292 -35.78 -10.50 11.87
C LEU A 292 -35.82 -9.15 11.14
N SER A 293 -36.94 -8.43 11.19
CA SER A 293 -37.05 -7.09 10.60
C SER A 293 -36.04 -6.11 11.21
N GLN A 294 -35.84 -6.16 12.53
CA GLN A 294 -34.83 -5.32 13.21
C GLN A 294 -33.42 -5.65 12.73
N LEU A 295 -33.05 -6.94 12.66
CA LEU A 295 -31.76 -7.37 12.14
C LEU A 295 -31.54 -6.91 10.68
N MET A 296 -32.58 -6.98 9.84
CA MET A 296 -32.51 -6.49 8.45
C MET A 296 -32.29 -4.98 8.40
N HIS A 297 -32.85 -4.20 9.31
CA HIS A 297 -32.55 -2.77 9.41
C HIS A 297 -31.09 -2.49 9.79
N GLU A 298 -30.53 -3.24 10.72
CA GLU A 298 -29.11 -3.10 11.10
C GLU A 298 -28.17 -3.49 9.96
N ILE A 299 -28.45 -4.59 9.23
CA ILE A 299 -27.70 -5.00 8.05
C ILE A 299 -27.79 -3.93 6.95
N SER A 300 -28.98 -3.37 6.72
CA SER A 300 -29.18 -2.30 5.72
C SER A 300 -28.33 -1.07 6.05
N ALA A 301 -28.31 -0.63 7.31
CA ALA A 301 -27.48 0.50 7.74
C ALA A 301 -25.98 0.24 7.53
N THR A 302 -25.52 -0.96 7.92
CA THR A 302 -24.12 -1.38 7.72
C THR A 302 -23.75 -1.46 6.23
N THR A 303 -24.68 -1.94 5.38
CA THR A 303 -24.48 -2.05 3.94
C THR A 303 -24.31 -0.68 3.28
N VAL A 304 -25.08 0.33 3.71
CA VAL A 304 -24.92 1.73 3.25
C VAL A 304 -23.55 2.29 3.67
N GLU A 305 -23.10 1.96 4.87
CA GLU A 305 -21.76 2.39 5.33
C GLU A 305 -20.64 1.70 4.57
N GLN A 306 -20.80 0.41 4.25
CA GLN A 306 -19.89 -0.32 3.36
C GLN A 306 -19.82 0.29 1.96
N GLU A 307 -20.94 0.66 1.35
CA GLU A 307 -20.96 1.34 0.04
C GLU A 307 -20.18 2.65 0.07
N LYS A 308 -20.35 3.45 1.12
CA LYS A 308 -19.56 4.67 1.32
C LYS A 308 -18.07 4.39 1.46
N GLY A 309 -17.70 3.36 2.24
CA GLY A 309 -16.31 2.93 2.39
C GLY A 309 -15.70 2.47 1.08
N ILE A 310 -16.42 1.68 0.29
CA ILE A 310 -16.00 1.22 -1.04
C ILE A 310 -15.73 2.40 -1.97
N ASN A 311 -16.61 3.41 -2.00
CA ASN A 311 -16.43 4.61 -2.81
C ASN A 311 -15.17 5.39 -2.39
N GLN A 312 -14.88 5.49 -1.09
CA GLN A 312 -13.65 6.14 -0.59
C GLN A 312 -12.39 5.38 -1.00
N ILE A 313 -12.41 4.03 -0.92
CA ILE A 313 -11.29 3.20 -1.37
C ILE A 313 -11.09 3.35 -2.88
N SER A 314 -12.16 3.38 -3.67
CA SER A 314 -12.10 3.58 -5.13
C SER A 314 -11.46 4.93 -5.48
N GLN A 315 -11.75 5.98 -4.74
CA GLN A 315 -11.11 7.28 -4.92
C GLN A 315 -9.61 7.23 -4.57
N ALA A 316 -9.24 6.61 -3.46
CA ALA A 316 -7.84 6.43 -3.07
C ALA A 316 -7.06 5.59 -4.09
N MET A 317 -7.70 4.58 -4.70
CA MET A 317 -7.12 3.78 -5.78
C MET A 317 -6.80 4.63 -7.02
N SER A 318 -7.70 5.55 -7.41
CA SER A 318 -7.45 6.47 -8.53
C SER A 318 -6.28 7.41 -8.26
N GLU A 319 -6.11 7.87 -7.00
CA GLU A 319 -4.95 8.66 -6.60
C GLU A 319 -3.65 7.84 -6.67
N LEU A 320 -3.68 6.58 -6.21
CA LEU A 320 -2.54 5.66 -6.30
C LEU A 320 -2.17 5.34 -7.76
N GLU A 321 -3.13 5.23 -8.66
CA GLU A 321 -2.91 5.06 -10.10
C GLU A 321 -2.17 6.26 -10.68
N SER A 322 -2.59 7.49 -10.33
CA SER A 322 -1.92 8.73 -10.72
C SER A 322 -0.47 8.80 -10.21
N VAL A 323 -0.23 8.41 -8.96
CA VAL A 323 1.12 8.34 -8.38
C VAL A 323 1.97 7.30 -9.11
N THR A 324 1.41 6.13 -9.43
CA THR A 324 2.10 5.06 -10.16
C THR A 324 2.49 5.51 -11.56
N GLN A 325 1.61 6.21 -12.25
CA GLN A 325 1.91 6.82 -13.55
C GLN A 325 3.01 7.89 -13.45
N SER A 326 2.97 8.71 -12.42
CA SER A 326 4.02 9.70 -12.15
C SER A 326 5.37 9.04 -11.86
N ASN A 327 5.39 7.92 -11.14
CA ASN A 327 6.60 7.15 -10.89
C ASN A 327 7.18 6.58 -12.19
N ALA A 328 6.34 6.09 -13.11
CA ALA A 328 6.80 5.60 -14.42
C ALA A 328 7.50 6.70 -15.22
N LEU A 329 6.91 7.90 -15.28
CA LEU A 329 7.53 9.05 -15.95
C LEU A 329 8.84 9.47 -15.26
N MET A 330 8.88 9.47 -13.94
CA MET A 330 10.09 9.78 -13.17
C MET A 330 11.22 8.78 -13.45
N VAL A 331 10.93 7.50 -13.60
CA VAL A 331 11.90 6.45 -13.97
C VAL A 331 12.50 6.72 -15.34
N GLU A 332 11.69 7.11 -16.32
CA GLU A 332 12.18 7.47 -17.65
C GLU A 332 13.14 8.68 -17.58
N GLU A 333 12.77 9.72 -16.83
CA GLU A 333 13.58 10.92 -16.64
C GLU A 333 14.91 10.61 -15.94
N LEU A 334 14.88 9.80 -14.86
CA LEU A 334 16.09 9.39 -14.13
C LEU A 334 17.02 8.56 -15.01
N THR A 335 16.47 7.66 -15.83
CA THR A 335 17.25 6.85 -16.77
C THR A 335 17.92 7.73 -17.82
N GLY A 336 17.18 8.68 -18.39
CA GLY A 336 17.70 9.66 -19.33
C GLY A 336 18.79 10.54 -18.71
N SER A 337 18.55 11.06 -17.51
CA SER A 337 19.50 11.91 -16.78
C SER A 337 20.80 11.17 -16.43
N SER A 338 20.67 9.90 -16.01
CA SER A 338 21.82 9.03 -15.72
C SER A 338 22.68 8.81 -16.97
N ALA A 339 22.06 8.56 -18.12
CA ALA A 339 22.78 8.38 -19.39
C ALA A 339 23.52 9.66 -19.83
N VAL A 340 22.90 10.84 -19.65
CA VAL A 340 23.53 12.13 -19.94
C VAL A 340 24.71 12.36 -19.00
N LEU A 341 24.53 12.15 -17.69
CA LEU A 341 25.60 12.29 -16.70
C LEU A 341 26.78 11.38 -17.00
N LYS A 342 26.53 10.10 -17.31
CA LYS A 342 27.57 9.14 -17.70
C LYS A 342 28.37 9.64 -18.91
N ARG A 343 27.70 10.19 -19.93
CA ARG A 343 28.35 10.75 -21.13
C ARG A 343 29.24 11.94 -20.79
N GLN A 344 28.74 12.88 -19.99
CA GLN A 344 29.50 14.05 -19.55
C GLN A 344 30.75 13.69 -18.75
N VAL A 345 30.62 12.71 -17.85
CA VAL A 345 31.74 12.22 -17.03
C VAL A 345 32.81 11.54 -17.90
N VAL A 346 32.41 10.72 -18.87
CA VAL A 346 33.34 10.07 -19.82
C VAL A 346 34.09 11.15 -20.67
N GLU A 347 33.37 12.18 -21.12
CA GLU A 347 34.00 13.30 -21.82
C GLU A 347 35.01 14.06 -20.94
N LEU A 348 34.65 14.32 -19.68
CA LEU A 348 35.55 14.98 -18.71
C LEU A 348 36.80 14.13 -18.42
N GLN A 349 36.63 12.82 -18.27
CA GLN A 349 37.75 11.88 -18.15
C GLN A 349 38.66 11.94 -19.37
N SER A 350 38.11 11.93 -20.58
CA SER A 350 38.87 12.04 -21.83
C SER A 350 39.67 13.35 -21.90
N LYS A 351 39.03 14.48 -21.57
CA LYS A 351 39.70 15.79 -21.52
C LYS A 351 40.83 15.85 -20.49
N THR A 352 40.68 15.18 -19.38
CA THR A 352 41.71 15.14 -18.33
C THR A 352 42.82 14.13 -18.60
N GLN A 353 42.58 13.11 -19.44
CA GLN A 353 43.62 12.13 -19.83
C GLN A 353 44.78 12.74 -20.59
N GLN A 354 44.58 13.86 -21.32
CA GLN A 354 45.67 14.56 -22.00
C GLN A 354 46.77 15.06 -21.05
N PHE A 355 46.44 15.28 -19.76
CA PHE A 355 47.41 15.69 -18.74
C PHE A 355 48.12 14.47 -18.17
N ARG A 356 49.46 14.43 -18.32
CA ARG A 356 50.29 13.38 -17.72
C ARG A 356 50.72 13.83 -16.35
N LEU A 357 50.27 13.13 -15.34
CA LEU A 357 50.64 13.33 -13.95
C LEU A 357 51.91 12.51 -13.64
N SER A 358 52.77 13.00 -12.77
CA SER A 358 53.88 12.20 -12.23
C SER A 358 53.28 10.97 -11.52
N ALA A 359 53.81 9.79 -11.77
CA ALA A 359 53.49 8.62 -10.97
C ALA A 359 53.87 8.92 -9.54
N THR A 360 52.87 9.13 -8.68
CA THR A 360 53.09 9.21 -7.22
C THR A 360 53.56 7.82 -6.81
N THR A 361 54.83 7.68 -6.50
CA THR A 361 55.33 6.50 -5.80
C THR A 361 54.57 6.49 -4.47
N THR A 362 53.55 5.67 -4.39
CA THR A 362 52.86 5.40 -3.12
C THR A 362 53.85 4.61 -2.27
N SER A 363 54.68 5.33 -1.56
CA SER A 363 55.45 4.76 -0.42
C SER A 363 54.39 4.33 0.58
N ALA A 364 54.07 3.05 0.58
CA ALA A 364 53.36 2.39 1.64
C ALA A 364 54.16 2.65 2.95
N GLN A 365 53.69 3.62 3.74
CA GLN A 365 54.01 3.64 5.17
C GLN A 365 53.26 2.47 5.81
N GLN A 366 53.86 1.30 5.75
CA GLN A 366 53.69 0.27 6.75
C GLN A 366 54.21 0.83 8.07
N HIS A 367 53.37 1.52 8.80
CA HIS A 367 53.61 1.70 10.23
C HIS A 367 53.21 0.41 10.93
N GLY A 368 54.27 -0.27 11.43
CA GLY A 368 54.15 -1.45 12.26
C GLY A 368 53.19 -1.20 13.43
N GLN A 369 52.28 -2.12 13.63
CA GLN A 369 51.59 -2.31 14.89
C GLN A 369 52.61 -2.78 15.93
N PRO A 370 52.74 -2.13 17.09
CA PRO A 370 53.35 -2.77 18.25
C PRO A 370 52.30 -3.73 18.82
N GLY A 371 52.67 -5.03 18.87
CA GLY A 371 51.95 -6.03 19.63
C GLY A 371 51.92 -5.63 21.12
N PHE A 372 50.74 -5.74 21.69
CA PHE A 372 50.58 -5.90 23.13
C PHE A 372 49.83 -7.21 23.38
N SER A 373 50.49 -7.99 24.20
CA SER A 373 50.13 -9.23 24.88
C SER A 373 48.82 -9.16 25.66
#